data_5567ef042bbb0a945a6820e88154668e
#
_entry.id   5567ef042bbb0a945a6820e88154668e
#
_cell.length_a   1.000
_cell.length_b   1.000
_cell.length_c   1.000
_cell.angle_alpha   90.00
_cell.angle_beta   90.00
_cell.angle_gamma   90.00
#
_symmetry.space_group_name_H-M   'P 1'
#
loop_
_entity.id
_entity.type
_entity.pdbx_description
1 polymer ?
#
loop_
_entity_poly.entity_id
_entity_poly.type
_entity_poly.pdbx_seq_one_letter_code
_entity_poly.pdbx_strand_id
1 'polypeptide(L)'
;MKKLVKQIPATALVVCLFAITALAQPRGQEIAANLRVQLSELEVRQAEMQERDEQLEEALQPENIERSVAGVGSTHPEQLREERRRQLEIARASVRLQLDELDRSRARLEAAIAEADALAYWQSAGLCSPQEDK
;
A
#
# COMPACT_ATOMS: atom_id res chain seq x y z
N MET A 1 18.13 19.42 -65.60
CA MET A 1 17.29 19.41 -64.36
C MET A 1 17.38 18.01 -63.73
N LYS A 2 18.22 17.87 -62.72
CA LYS A 2 18.44 16.55 -62.03
C LYS A 2 17.47 16.43 -60.87
N LYS A 3 16.54 15.47 -60.95
CA LYS A 3 15.61 15.12 -59.88
C LYS A 3 16.38 14.38 -58.78
N LEU A 4 16.63 15.03 -57.63
CA LEU A 4 17.13 14.41 -56.44
C LEU A 4 15.97 13.67 -55.76
N VAL A 5 15.85 12.39 -56.01
CA VAL A 5 14.97 11.50 -55.24
C VAL A 5 15.64 11.28 -53.89
N LYS A 6 15.11 11.91 -52.86
CA LYS A 6 15.56 11.77 -51.48
C LYS A 6 15.12 10.39 -50.99
N GLN A 7 16.03 9.42 -50.99
CA GLN A 7 15.82 8.11 -50.37
C GLN A 7 15.73 8.32 -48.83
N ILE A 8 14.53 8.22 -48.30
CA ILE A 8 14.31 8.11 -46.87
C ILE A 8 14.71 6.69 -46.48
N PRO A 9 15.70 6.47 -45.59
CA PRO A 9 16.11 5.13 -45.22
C PRO A 9 14.94 4.44 -44.49
N ALA A 10 14.53 3.29 -45.00
CA ALA A 10 13.45 2.47 -44.46
C ALA A 10 13.61 2.11 -42.98
N THR A 11 14.82 2.21 -42.47
CA THR A 11 15.16 1.99 -41.05
C THR A 11 14.58 3.04 -40.11
N ALA A 12 14.38 4.29 -40.57
CA ALA A 12 13.79 5.35 -39.71
C ALA A 12 12.29 5.13 -39.46
N LEU A 13 11.60 4.50 -40.40
CA LEU A 13 10.16 4.25 -40.30
C LEU A 13 9.84 3.09 -39.35
N VAL A 14 10.71 2.09 -39.23
CA VAL A 14 10.54 0.97 -38.31
C VAL A 14 10.77 1.39 -36.87
N VAL A 15 11.74 2.29 -36.60
CA VAL A 15 12.01 2.78 -35.25
C VAL A 15 10.85 3.64 -34.70
N CYS A 16 10.18 4.42 -35.56
CA CYS A 16 9.00 5.18 -35.16
C CYS A 16 7.79 4.30 -34.79
N LEU A 17 7.63 3.14 -35.46
CA LEU A 17 6.53 2.20 -35.16
C LEU A 17 6.69 1.52 -33.79
N PHE A 18 7.93 1.25 -33.34
CA PHE A 18 8.16 0.69 -32.00
C PHE A 18 8.00 1.71 -30.86
N ALA A 19 8.19 3.01 -31.11
CA ALA A 19 8.03 4.05 -30.11
C ALA A 19 6.56 4.35 -29.77
N ILE A 20 5.62 4.06 -30.68
CA ILE A 20 4.19 4.35 -30.49
C ILE A 20 3.50 3.30 -29.62
N THR A 21 4.01 2.08 -29.57
CA THR A 21 3.42 0.99 -28.74
C THR A 21 3.70 1.16 -27.25
N ALA A 22 4.71 1.94 -26.85
CA ALA A 22 5.05 2.18 -25.44
C ALA A 22 4.14 3.21 -24.74
N LEU A 23 3.32 3.97 -25.47
CA LEU A 23 2.48 5.04 -24.93
C LEU A 23 1.02 4.62 -24.68
N ALA A 24 0.65 3.41 -25.04
CA ALA A 24 -0.73 2.91 -24.84
C ALA A 24 -0.81 1.89 -23.70
N GLN A 25 -0.16 2.16 -22.56
CA GLN A 25 -0.51 1.39 -21.36
C GLN A 25 -1.95 1.78 -20.97
N PRO A 26 -2.87 0.80 -20.87
CA PRO A 26 -4.22 1.11 -20.45
C PRO A 26 -4.17 1.78 -19.08
N ARG A 27 -4.81 2.94 -18.96
CA ARG A 27 -4.87 3.73 -17.72
C ARG A 27 -5.21 2.87 -16.48
N GLY A 28 -6.02 1.84 -16.67
CA GLY A 28 -6.37 0.91 -15.60
C GLY A 28 -5.17 0.17 -15.01
N GLN A 29 -4.21 -0.26 -15.84
CA GLN A 29 -3.01 -0.97 -15.35
C GLN A 29 -2.09 -0.05 -14.54
N GLU A 30 -1.93 1.21 -14.95
CA GLU A 30 -1.14 2.18 -14.22
C GLU A 30 -1.78 2.52 -12.87
N ILE A 31 -3.11 2.70 -12.83
CA ILE A 31 -3.86 2.92 -11.60
C ILE A 31 -3.71 1.71 -10.66
N ALA A 32 -3.90 0.49 -11.17
CA ALA A 32 -3.76 -0.73 -10.37
C ALA A 32 -2.34 -0.90 -9.82
N ALA A 33 -1.31 -0.58 -10.61
CA ALA A 33 0.08 -0.62 -10.16
C ALA A 33 0.35 0.37 -9.01
N ASN A 34 -0.15 1.59 -9.12
CA ASN A 34 -0.02 2.61 -8.09
C ASN A 34 -0.75 2.22 -6.79
N LEU A 35 -1.96 1.68 -6.89
CA LEU A 35 -2.73 1.19 -5.73
C LEU A 35 -2.03 0.02 -5.04
N ARG A 36 -1.37 -0.88 -5.78
CA ARG A 36 -0.57 -1.97 -5.20
C ARG A 36 0.63 -1.47 -4.42
N VAL A 37 1.29 -0.39 -4.88
CA VAL A 37 2.36 0.26 -4.10
C VAL A 37 1.80 0.81 -2.78
N GLN A 38 0.66 1.51 -2.83
CA GLN A 38 0.01 2.01 -1.60
C GLN A 38 -0.42 0.88 -0.67
N LEU A 39 -0.89 -0.25 -1.21
CA LEU A 39 -1.23 -1.42 -0.41
C LEU A 39 0.00 -1.97 0.31
N SER A 40 1.13 -2.10 -0.38
CA SER A 40 2.38 -2.59 0.23
C SER A 40 2.91 -1.66 1.34
N GLU A 41 2.80 -0.34 1.16
CA GLU A 41 3.15 0.64 2.20
C GLU A 41 2.23 0.53 3.42
N LEU A 42 0.94 0.29 3.20
CA LEU A 42 -0.03 0.10 4.27
C LEU A 42 0.24 -1.20 5.03
N GLU A 43 0.59 -2.28 4.35
CA GLU A 43 0.95 -3.56 4.97
C GLU A 43 2.20 -3.43 5.88
N VAL A 44 3.19 -2.65 5.47
CA VAL A 44 4.35 -2.35 6.33
C VAL A 44 3.92 -1.62 7.60
N ARG A 45 3.08 -0.59 7.48
CA ARG A 45 2.56 0.15 8.65
C ARG A 45 1.72 -0.75 9.56
N GLN A 46 0.94 -1.65 8.98
CA GLN A 46 0.14 -2.60 9.74
C GLN A 46 1.04 -3.54 10.55
N ALA A 47 2.11 -4.07 9.96
CA ALA A 47 3.08 -4.90 10.66
C ALA A 47 3.78 -4.14 11.81
N GLU A 48 4.17 -2.88 11.60
CA GLU A 48 4.74 -2.04 12.66
C GLU A 48 3.77 -1.82 13.83
N MET A 49 2.48 -1.62 13.53
CA MET A 49 1.46 -1.45 14.58
C MET A 49 1.17 -2.75 15.31
N GLN A 50 1.20 -3.90 14.62
CA GLN A 50 1.07 -5.22 15.25
C GLN A 50 2.23 -5.49 16.22
N GLU A 51 3.46 -5.25 15.79
CA GLU A 51 4.63 -5.36 16.67
C GLU A 51 4.50 -4.44 17.90
N ARG A 52 3.96 -3.24 17.70
CA ARG A 52 3.69 -2.31 18.80
C ARG A 52 2.62 -2.82 19.78
N ASP A 53 1.54 -3.45 19.30
CA ASP A 53 0.52 -4.06 20.17
C ASP A 53 1.12 -5.20 21.00
N GLU A 54 1.95 -6.06 20.37
CA GLU A 54 2.66 -7.15 21.05
C GLU A 54 3.62 -6.62 22.14
N GLN A 55 4.39 -5.57 21.84
CA GLN A 55 5.28 -4.94 22.84
C GLN A 55 4.50 -4.36 24.03
N LEU A 56 3.33 -3.76 23.77
CA LEU A 56 2.47 -3.24 24.81
C LEU A 56 1.81 -4.36 25.63
N GLU A 57 1.46 -5.46 24.98
CA GLU A 57 0.95 -6.66 25.66
C GLU A 57 1.99 -7.25 26.59
N GLU A 58 3.23 -7.37 26.13
CA GLU A 58 4.36 -7.84 26.96
C GLU A 58 4.63 -6.86 28.12
N ALA A 59 4.59 -5.55 27.87
CA ALA A 59 4.77 -4.53 28.89
C ALA A 59 3.66 -4.56 29.98
N LEU A 60 2.45 -5.01 29.63
CA LEU A 60 1.31 -5.17 30.53
C LEU A 60 1.44 -6.39 31.46
N GLN A 61 2.36 -7.30 31.21
CA GLN A 61 2.60 -8.44 32.09
C GLN A 61 2.97 -7.93 33.50
N PRO A 62 2.41 -8.54 34.57
CA PRO A 62 2.63 -8.09 35.94
C PRO A 62 4.11 -7.94 36.30
N GLU A 63 4.93 -8.87 35.84
CA GLU A 63 6.38 -8.90 36.08
C GLU A 63 7.10 -7.69 35.46
N ASN A 64 6.67 -7.27 34.27
CA ASN A 64 7.24 -6.12 33.57
C ASN A 64 6.78 -4.80 34.20
N ILE A 65 5.54 -4.73 34.68
CA ILE A 65 5.04 -3.59 35.48
C ILE A 65 5.86 -3.47 36.75
N GLU A 66 6.04 -4.56 37.51
CA GLU A 66 6.88 -4.59 38.73
C GLU A 66 8.29 -4.09 38.45
N ARG A 67 8.91 -4.61 37.39
CA ARG A 67 10.27 -4.21 37.00
C ARG A 67 10.34 -2.72 36.63
N SER A 68 9.34 -2.20 35.97
CA SER A 68 9.30 -0.80 35.53
C SER A 68 9.18 0.19 36.68
N VAL A 69 8.63 -0.21 37.82
CA VAL A 69 8.43 0.64 39.00
C VAL A 69 9.44 0.35 40.12
N ALA A 70 10.18 -0.76 40.08
CA ALA A 70 11.12 -1.19 41.13
C ALA A 70 12.25 -0.17 41.43
N GLY A 71 12.60 0.69 40.46
CA GLY A 71 13.64 1.72 40.62
C GLY A 71 13.13 3.07 41.10
N VAL A 72 11.83 3.23 41.25
CA VAL A 72 11.21 4.51 41.64
C VAL A 72 10.93 4.45 43.14
N GLY A 73 11.69 5.20 43.93
CA GLY A 73 11.47 5.34 45.37
C GLY A 73 10.14 6.06 45.66
N SER A 74 9.04 5.34 45.69
CA SER A 74 7.71 5.87 45.95
C SER A 74 7.22 5.40 47.31
N THR A 75 6.53 6.31 48.01
CA THR A 75 5.81 5.99 49.26
C THR A 75 4.50 5.24 49.00
N HIS A 76 4.04 5.19 47.75
CA HIS A 76 2.80 4.53 47.32
C HIS A 76 3.04 3.65 46.08
N PRO A 77 3.72 2.53 46.22
CA PRO A 77 4.08 1.69 45.07
C PRO A 77 2.87 1.09 44.36
N GLU A 78 1.77 0.81 45.07
CA GLU A 78 0.55 0.28 44.46
C GLU A 78 -0.10 1.27 43.47
N GLN A 79 -0.14 2.54 43.85
CA GLN A 79 -0.70 3.60 42.98
C GLN A 79 0.14 3.75 41.71
N LEU A 80 1.47 3.67 41.80
CA LEU A 80 2.38 3.79 40.69
C LEU A 80 2.21 2.63 39.69
N ARG A 81 2.02 1.39 40.21
CA ARG A 81 1.72 0.21 39.38
C ARG A 81 0.41 0.38 38.63
N GLU A 82 -0.63 0.82 39.31
CA GLU A 82 -1.95 1.01 38.71
C GLU A 82 -1.94 2.13 37.65
N GLU A 83 -1.26 3.22 37.90
CA GLU A 83 -1.06 4.29 36.91
C GLU A 83 -0.31 3.80 35.70
N ARG A 84 0.75 3.01 35.90
CA ARG A 84 1.52 2.42 34.81
C ARG A 84 0.67 1.49 33.97
N ARG A 85 -0.11 0.63 34.59
CA ARG A 85 -1.04 -0.28 33.91
C ARG A 85 -2.04 0.51 33.06
N ARG A 86 -2.70 1.53 33.62
CA ARG A 86 -3.66 2.36 32.88
C ARG A 86 -3.04 3.07 31.69
N GLN A 87 -1.83 3.59 31.84
CA GLN A 87 -1.10 4.21 30.72
C GLN A 87 -0.85 3.22 29.57
N LEU A 88 -0.43 2.00 29.88
CA LEU A 88 -0.19 0.96 28.88
C LEU A 88 -1.49 0.49 28.22
N GLU A 89 -2.57 0.34 28.99
CA GLU A 89 -3.90 -0.02 28.47
C GLU A 89 -4.44 1.04 27.50
N ILE A 90 -4.30 2.32 27.84
CA ILE A 90 -4.70 3.44 26.96
C ILE A 90 -3.85 3.44 25.69
N ALA A 91 -2.54 3.25 25.81
CA ALA A 91 -1.65 3.18 24.66
C ALA A 91 -2.01 2.00 23.75
N ARG A 92 -2.27 0.82 24.32
CA ARG A 92 -2.70 -0.36 23.58
C ARG A 92 -4.05 -0.16 22.89
N ALA A 93 -5.02 0.42 23.57
CA ALA A 93 -6.32 0.74 22.97
C ALA A 93 -6.18 1.68 21.76
N SER A 94 -5.29 2.66 21.85
CA SER A 94 -4.99 3.57 20.73
C SER A 94 -4.37 2.84 19.54
N VAL A 95 -3.41 1.92 19.77
CA VAL A 95 -2.79 1.12 18.71
C VAL A 95 -3.83 0.22 18.03
N ARG A 96 -4.72 -0.41 18.78
CA ARG A 96 -5.80 -1.25 18.24
C ARG A 96 -6.77 -0.47 17.37
N LEU A 97 -7.14 0.74 17.76
CA LEU A 97 -7.97 1.62 16.93
C LEU A 97 -7.26 1.97 15.60
N GLN A 98 -5.95 2.16 15.63
CA GLN A 98 -5.17 2.40 14.42
C GLN A 98 -5.11 1.15 13.52
N LEU A 99 -4.94 -0.03 14.10
CA LEU A 99 -5.00 -1.30 13.36
C LEU A 99 -6.36 -1.49 12.67
N ASP A 100 -7.47 -1.24 13.37
CA ASP A 100 -8.82 -1.31 12.80
C ASP A 100 -9.00 -0.36 11.60
N GLU A 101 -8.42 0.85 11.67
CA GLU A 101 -8.49 1.81 10.54
C GLU A 101 -7.59 1.39 9.38
N LEU A 102 -6.41 0.81 9.66
CA LEU A 102 -5.54 0.25 8.64
C LEU A 102 -6.21 -0.94 7.92
N ASP A 103 -6.90 -1.82 8.64
CA ASP A 103 -7.66 -2.94 8.07
C ASP A 103 -8.78 -2.45 7.13
N ARG A 104 -9.52 -1.41 7.55
CA ARG A 104 -10.54 -0.80 6.69
C ARG A 104 -9.93 -0.16 5.45
N SER A 105 -8.78 0.49 5.59
CA SER A 105 -8.06 1.12 4.48
C SER A 105 -7.53 0.08 3.50
N ARG A 106 -7.02 -1.04 4.01
CA ARG A 106 -6.61 -2.20 3.22
C ARG A 106 -7.76 -2.74 2.37
N ALA A 107 -8.90 -2.99 2.99
CA ALA A 107 -10.07 -3.50 2.29
C ALA A 107 -10.54 -2.55 1.17
N ARG A 108 -10.47 -1.23 1.38
CA ARG A 108 -10.79 -0.22 0.35
C ARG A 108 -9.80 -0.26 -0.81
N LEU A 109 -8.49 -0.38 -0.52
CA LEU A 109 -7.46 -0.49 -1.56
C LEU A 109 -7.58 -1.77 -2.37
N GLU A 110 -7.84 -2.91 -1.73
CA GLU A 110 -8.06 -4.19 -2.40
C GLU A 110 -9.28 -4.12 -3.35
N ALA A 111 -10.38 -3.50 -2.90
CA ALA A 111 -11.55 -3.29 -3.74
C ALA A 111 -11.25 -2.36 -4.94
N ALA A 112 -10.50 -1.27 -4.72
CA ALA A 112 -10.12 -0.34 -5.77
C ALA A 112 -9.14 -0.98 -6.79
N ILE A 113 -8.25 -1.87 -6.34
CA ILE A 113 -7.38 -2.64 -7.23
C ILE A 113 -8.21 -3.57 -8.10
N ALA A 114 -9.17 -4.29 -7.53
CA ALA A 114 -10.04 -5.19 -8.28
C ALA A 114 -10.85 -4.44 -9.35
N GLU A 115 -11.35 -3.24 -9.03
CA GLU A 115 -12.06 -2.38 -10.00
C GLU A 115 -11.12 -1.89 -11.12
N ALA A 116 -9.91 -1.45 -10.77
CA ALA A 116 -8.92 -0.98 -11.75
C ALA A 116 -8.45 -2.14 -12.68
N ASP A 117 -8.28 -3.34 -12.15
CA ASP A 117 -7.96 -4.53 -12.94
C ASP A 117 -9.11 -4.91 -13.91
N ALA A 118 -10.35 -4.83 -13.45
CA ALA A 118 -11.52 -5.06 -14.29
C ALA A 118 -11.59 -4.04 -15.44
N LEU A 119 -11.36 -2.75 -15.15
CA LEU A 119 -11.30 -1.70 -16.18
C LEU A 119 -10.17 -1.96 -17.20
N ALA A 120 -8.99 -2.36 -16.74
CA ALA A 120 -7.87 -2.69 -17.60
C ALA A 120 -8.21 -3.89 -18.53
N TYR A 121 -8.90 -4.90 -18.00
CA TYR A 121 -9.36 -6.06 -18.77
C TYR A 121 -10.33 -5.63 -19.87
N TRP A 122 -11.35 -4.84 -19.56
CA TRP A 122 -12.32 -4.37 -20.55
C TRP A 122 -11.69 -3.47 -21.62
N GLN A 123 -10.74 -2.61 -21.24
CA GLN A 123 -10.01 -1.78 -22.18
C GLN A 123 -9.17 -2.62 -23.16
N SER A 124 -8.53 -3.69 -22.69
CA SER A 124 -7.76 -4.60 -23.54
C SER A 124 -8.66 -5.46 -24.42
N ALA A 125 -9.79 -5.94 -23.91
CA ALA A 125 -10.77 -6.72 -24.66
C ALA A 125 -11.48 -5.91 -25.75
N GLY A 126 -11.75 -4.62 -25.51
CA GLY A 126 -12.36 -3.71 -26.50
C GLY A 126 -11.45 -3.44 -27.71
N LEU A 127 -10.13 -3.55 -27.55
CA LEU A 127 -9.16 -3.44 -28.66
C LEU A 127 -9.12 -4.69 -29.54
N CYS A 128 -9.69 -5.80 -29.08
CA CYS A 128 -9.80 -7.06 -29.84
C CYS A 128 -11.17 -7.25 -30.53
N SER A 129 -12.05 -6.24 -30.55
CA SER A 129 -13.24 -6.33 -31.38
C SER A 129 -12.86 -6.44 -32.84
N PRO A 130 -13.18 -7.54 -33.55
CA PRO A 130 -12.92 -7.63 -34.97
C PRO A 130 -13.70 -6.50 -35.66
N GLN A 131 -13.00 -5.66 -36.41
CA GLN A 131 -13.64 -4.76 -37.36
C GLN A 131 -14.49 -5.64 -38.28
N GLU A 132 -15.81 -5.60 -38.11
CA GLU A 132 -16.72 -6.14 -39.12
C GLU A 132 -16.49 -5.32 -40.38
N ASP A 133 -15.70 -5.90 -41.30
CA ASP A 133 -15.60 -5.44 -42.69
C ASP A 133 -17.02 -5.48 -43.29
N LYS A 134 -17.52 -4.28 -43.55
CA LYS A 134 -18.75 -4.07 -44.34
C LYS A 134 -18.38 -3.70 -45.76
#